data_cd80a3ecdf1b6cc68309b64b301a010e
#
_entry.id   cd80a3ecdf1b6cc68309b64b301a010e
#
_cell.length_a   1.000
_cell.length_b   1.000
_cell.length_c   1.000
_cell.angle_alpha   90.00
_cell.angle_beta   90.00
_cell.angle_gamma   90.00
#
_symmetry.space_group_name_H-M   'P 1'
#
loop_
_entity.id
_entity.type
_entity.pdbx_description
1 polymer ?
#
loop_
_entity_poly.entity_id
_entity_poly.type
_entity_poly.pdbx_seq_one_letter_code
_entity_poly.pdbx_strand_id
1 'polypeptide(L)'
;PPVTYQAFMAEPATRQRYWARSLVGWPRFGHAVPNGTHHALAALEASGKLEVLLTQNVDVLHQRAGSANVIDLHGRLDRVRCMGCEQRTGREDLQQRLMAANPGWDALEAGIAPDGDADLETDFSAFHVPDCLHCGGLLKPDVVFFGENVPRLRVETAMTHLGHADAMLVVGSSLMVYSGLRFVHAAVRLGLPVAAVGL
;
A
#
# COMPACT_ATOMS: atom_id res chain seq x y z
N PRO A 1 -6.67 4.57 15.99
CA PRO A 1 -5.52 5.16 15.32
C PRO A 1 -4.87 4.14 14.39
N PRO A 2 -4.21 4.58 13.30
CA PRO A 2 -3.52 3.68 12.38
C PRO A 2 -2.43 2.86 13.09
N VAL A 3 -2.17 1.65 12.58
CA VAL A 3 -1.13 0.77 13.13
C VAL A 3 0.26 1.33 12.80
N THR A 4 1.11 1.46 13.82
CA THR A 4 2.51 1.84 13.63
C THR A 4 3.39 0.60 13.42
N TYR A 5 4.52 0.78 12.74
CA TYR A 5 5.50 -0.28 12.53
C TYR A 5 5.98 -0.88 13.86
N GLN A 6 6.30 0.00 14.83
CA GLN A 6 6.82 -0.42 16.14
C GLN A 6 5.80 -1.28 16.90
N ALA A 7 4.53 -0.85 16.94
CA ALA A 7 3.48 -1.62 17.62
C ALA A 7 3.22 -2.97 16.90
N PHE A 8 3.20 -2.96 15.56
CA PHE A 8 3.02 -4.20 14.79
C PHE A 8 4.16 -5.20 15.05
N MET A 9 5.40 -4.74 15.08
CA MET A 9 6.56 -5.63 15.31
C MET A 9 6.64 -6.13 16.75
N ALA A 10 6.33 -5.28 17.73
CA ALA A 10 6.50 -5.61 19.15
C ALA A 10 5.33 -6.43 19.73
N GLU A 11 4.09 -6.13 19.32
CA GLU A 11 2.88 -6.57 20.01
C GLU A 11 2.11 -7.65 19.23
N PRO A 12 1.99 -8.89 19.74
CA PRO A 12 1.15 -9.91 19.12
C PRO A 12 -0.32 -9.47 18.96
N ALA A 13 -0.89 -8.81 19.96
CA ALA A 13 -2.28 -8.31 19.92
C ALA A 13 -2.51 -7.30 18.79
N THR A 14 -1.53 -6.45 18.50
CA THR A 14 -1.59 -5.51 17.36
C THR A 14 -1.61 -6.26 16.04
N ARG A 15 -0.83 -7.33 15.88
CA ARG A 15 -0.84 -8.19 14.68
C ARG A 15 -2.13 -8.95 14.52
N GLN A 16 -2.67 -9.52 15.61
CA GLN A 16 -3.97 -10.21 15.62
C GLN A 16 -5.08 -9.29 15.14
N ARG A 17 -5.19 -8.10 15.73
CA ARG A 17 -6.18 -7.09 15.34
C ARG A 17 -6.01 -6.66 13.88
N TYR A 18 -4.77 -6.40 13.44
CA TYR A 18 -4.49 -6.01 12.05
C TYR A 18 -4.94 -7.08 11.07
N TRP A 19 -4.50 -8.32 11.25
CA TRP A 19 -4.78 -9.40 10.31
C TRP A 19 -6.23 -9.86 10.33
N ALA A 20 -6.91 -9.79 11.48
CA ALA A 20 -8.34 -10.06 11.57
C ALA A 20 -9.16 -9.03 10.76
N ARG A 21 -8.88 -7.73 10.95
CA ARG A 21 -9.50 -6.66 10.16
C ARG A 21 -9.18 -6.79 8.68
N SER A 22 -7.92 -7.08 8.35
CA SER A 22 -7.49 -7.33 6.98
C SER A 22 -8.16 -8.56 6.35
N LEU A 23 -8.40 -9.64 7.10
CA LEU A 23 -9.13 -10.81 6.61
C LEU A 23 -10.53 -10.44 6.14
N VAL A 24 -11.28 -9.70 6.96
CA VAL A 24 -12.66 -9.29 6.66
C VAL A 24 -12.70 -8.22 5.56
N GLY A 25 -11.75 -7.30 5.54
CA GLY A 25 -11.67 -6.21 4.55
C GLY A 25 -11.17 -6.63 3.17
N TRP A 26 -10.39 -7.72 3.08
CA TRP A 26 -9.70 -8.14 1.86
C TRP A 26 -10.61 -8.36 0.63
N PRO A 27 -11.80 -9.00 0.72
CA PRO A 27 -12.67 -9.17 -0.44
C PRO A 27 -13.07 -7.84 -1.08
N ARG A 28 -13.29 -6.79 -0.28
CA ARG A 28 -13.62 -5.43 -0.79
C ARG A 28 -12.47 -4.82 -1.57
N PHE A 29 -11.24 -4.98 -1.05
CA PHE A 29 -10.04 -4.55 -1.75
C PHE A 29 -9.87 -5.25 -3.11
N GLY A 30 -10.11 -6.55 -3.17
CA GLY A 30 -10.09 -7.35 -4.39
C GLY A 30 -11.11 -6.88 -5.45
N HIS A 31 -12.26 -6.35 -5.02
CA HIS A 31 -13.34 -5.86 -5.90
C HIS A 31 -13.20 -4.39 -6.30
N ALA A 32 -12.25 -3.63 -5.74
CA ALA A 32 -11.99 -2.25 -6.15
C ALA A 32 -11.60 -2.20 -7.63
N VAL A 33 -12.16 -1.24 -8.36
CA VAL A 33 -11.91 -1.07 -9.80
C VAL A 33 -11.28 0.28 -10.08
N PRO A 34 -10.39 0.39 -11.10
CA PRO A 34 -9.85 1.66 -11.53
C PRO A 34 -10.94 2.65 -11.95
N ASN A 35 -10.77 3.90 -11.61
CA ASN A 35 -11.63 4.99 -12.03
C ASN A 35 -11.06 5.74 -13.25
N GLY A 36 -11.77 6.77 -13.74
CA GLY A 36 -11.36 7.55 -14.90
C GLY A 36 -9.97 8.16 -14.78
N THR A 37 -9.55 8.57 -13.57
CA THR A 37 -8.20 9.12 -13.34
C THR A 37 -7.11 8.08 -13.57
N HIS A 38 -7.30 6.86 -13.09
CA HIS A 38 -6.35 5.76 -13.31
C HIS A 38 -6.19 5.47 -14.81
N HIS A 39 -7.31 5.39 -15.54
CA HIS A 39 -7.26 5.16 -17.00
C HIS A 39 -6.64 6.32 -17.77
N ALA A 40 -6.90 7.58 -17.36
CA ALA A 40 -6.29 8.75 -17.99
C ALA A 40 -4.76 8.75 -17.82
N LEU A 41 -4.26 8.38 -16.64
CA LEU A 41 -2.81 8.28 -16.38
C LEU A 41 -2.17 7.13 -17.16
N ALA A 42 -2.83 5.97 -17.29
CA ALA A 42 -2.39 4.88 -18.14
C ALA A 42 -2.34 5.28 -19.63
N ALA A 43 -3.31 6.07 -20.09
CA ALA A 43 -3.31 6.60 -21.47
C ALA A 43 -2.18 7.62 -21.71
N LEU A 44 -1.85 8.46 -20.72
CA LEU A 44 -0.69 9.35 -20.79
C LEU A 44 0.62 8.58 -20.89
N GLU A 45 0.76 7.50 -20.11
CA GLU A 45 1.91 6.60 -20.18
C GLU A 45 2.03 5.94 -21.56
N ALA A 46 0.94 5.36 -22.06
CA ALA A 46 0.91 4.73 -23.38
C ALA A 46 1.23 5.70 -24.54
N SER A 47 0.95 7.00 -24.36
CA SER A 47 1.30 8.05 -25.33
C SER A 47 2.75 8.55 -25.22
N GLY A 48 3.55 8.00 -24.30
CA GLY A 48 4.94 8.41 -24.05
C GLY A 48 5.07 9.76 -23.36
N LYS A 49 3.99 10.28 -22.72
CA LYS A 49 3.97 11.57 -22.04
C LYS A 49 4.12 11.46 -20.52
N LEU A 50 4.25 10.25 -19.99
CA LEU A 50 4.47 10.00 -18.58
C LEU A 50 5.75 9.18 -18.41
N GLU A 51 6.77 9.79 -17.84
CA GLU A 51 8.05 9.15 -17.52
C GLU A 51 7.88 8.04 -16.49
N VAL A 52 7.19 8.32 -15.40
CA VAL A 52 6.90 7.40 -14.31
C VAL A 52 5.67 7.86 -13.54
N LEU A 53 4.90 6.91 -13.06
CA LEU A 53 3.81 7.16 -12.10
C LEU A 53 4.30 6.82 -10.69
N LEU A 54 4.37 7.81 -9.82
CA LEU A 54 4.67 7.62 -8.40
C LEU A 54 3.37 7.67 -7.60
N THR A 55 3.00 6.56 -6.96
CA THR A 55 1.78 6.50 -6.15
C THR A 55 2.08 6.32 -4.66
N GLN A 56 1.30 6.97 -3.81
CA GLN A 56 1.26 6.74 -2.37
C GLN A 56 0.22 5.69 -2.00
N ASN A 57 -0.73 5.42 -2.90
CA ASN A 57 -1.74 4.38 -2.70
C ASN A 57 -1.11 2.99 -2.75
N VAL A 58 -1.74 2.05 -2.04
CA VAL A 58 -1.27 0.66 -1.90
C VAL A 58 -2.22 -0.34 -2.58
N ASP A 59 -3.22 0.16 -3.33
CA ASP A 59 -4.37 -0.56 -3.86
C ASP A 59 -4.14 -1.25 -5.22
N VAL A 60 -3.00 -1.01 -5.86
CA VAL A 60 -2.61 -1.50 -7.19
C VAL A 60 -3.55 -1.13 -8.34
N LEU A 61 -4.40 -0.11 -8.15
CA LEU A 61 -5.38 0.27 -9.17
C LEU A 61 -4.74 0.89 -10.41
N HIS A 62 -3.58 1.54 -10.29
CA HIS A 62 -2.84 2.03 -11.45
C HIS A 62 -2.37 0.90 -12.36
N GLN A 63 -1.81 -0.17 -11.79
CA GLN A 63 -1.40 -1.36 -12.54
C GLN A 63 -2.62 -2.05 -13.17
N ARG A 64 -3.74 -2.15 -12.44
CA ARG A 64 -5.01 -2.69 -12.97
C ARG A 64 -5.59 -1.85 -14.10
N ALA A 65 -5.33 -0.55 -14.12
CA ALA A 65 -5.73 0.36 -15.21
C ALA A 65 -4.84 0.24 -16.46
N GLY A 66 -3.71 -0.48 -16.37
CA GLY A 66 -2.77 -0.68 -17.47
C GLY A 66 -1.48 0.12 -17.36
N SER A 67 -1.25 0.89 -16.28
CA SER A 67 0.05 1.54 -16.05
C SER A 67 1.13 0.49 -15.78
N ALA A 68 2.25 0.55 -16.48
CA ALA A 68 3.37 -0.38 -16.40
C ALA A 68 4.55 0.19 -15.59
N ASN A 69 4.85 1.48 -15.74
CA ASN A 69 5.97 2.14 -15.06
C ASN A 69 5.49 2.83 -13.77
N VAL A 70 5.19 2.03 -12.74
CA VAL A 70 4.64 2.51 -11.47
C VAL A 70 5.63 2.28 -10.33
N ILE A 71 5.91 3.34 -9.56
CA ILE A 71 6.63 3.26 -8.29
C ILE A 71 5.63 3.30 -7.15
N ASP A 72 5.42 2.17 -6.49
CA ASP A 72 4.58 2.04 -5.29
C ASP A 72 5.36 2.56 -4.08
N LEU A 73 5.31 3.87 -3.82
CA LEU A 73 6.13 4.53 -2.80
C LEU A 73 5.94 3.89 -1.41
N HIS A 74 4.69 3.64 -1.05
CA HIS A 74 4.34 3.02 0.22
C HIS A 74 4.10 1.50 0.14
N GLY A 75 4.45 0.88 -0.99
CA GLY A 75 4.29 -0.55 -1.20
C GLY A 75 2.91 -0.97 -1.70
N ARG A 76 2.56 -2.24 -1.51
CA ARG A 76 1.37 -2.86 -2.12
C ARG A 76 0.67 -3.80 -1.14
N LEU A 77 -0.65 -3.68 -1.03
CA LEU A 77 -1.47 -4.57 -0.17
C LEU A 77 -1.68 -5.97 -0.76
N ASP A 78 -1.51 -6.15 -2.07
CA ASP A 78 -1.62 -7.48 -2.71
C ASP A 78 -0.44 -8.41 -2.41
N ARG A 79 0.54 -7.95 -1.61
CA ARG A 79 1.74 -8.70 -1.23
C ARG A 79 1.93 -8.72 0.28
N VAL A 80 2.57 -9.79 0.73
CA VAL A 80 2.98 -10.00 2.11
C VAL A 80 4.48 -10.23 2.14
N ARG A 81 5.18 -9.63 3.09
CA ARG A 81 6.63 -9.79 3.30
C ARG A 81 6.88 -10.48 4.63
N CYS A 82 7.75 -11.46 4.64
CA CYS A 82 8.29 -12.03 5.87
C CYS A 82 9.35 -11.08 6.47
N MET A 83 9.22 -10.77 7.75
CA MET A 83 10.16 -9.88 8.43
C MET A 83 11.44 -10.59 8.89
N GLY A 84 11.49 -11.92 8.77
CA GLY A 84 12.68 -12.72 9.08
C GLY A 84 13.56 -13.02 7.85
N CYS A 85 12.97 -13.55 6.77
CA CYS A 85 13.72 -13.95 5.57
C CYS A 85 13.46 -13.08 4.33
N GLU A 86 12.67 -12.04 4.46
CA GLU A 86 12.33 -11.08 3.41
C GLU A 86 11.55 -11.64 2.21
N GLN A 87 11.20 -12.94 2.23
CA GLN A 87 10.39 -13.56 1.20
C GLN A 87 9.06 -12.81 1.04
N ARG A 88 8.65 -12.62 -0.21
CA ARG A 88 7.36 -12.03 -0.56
C ARG A 88 6.45 -13.11 -1.14
N THR A 89 5.19 -13.08 -0.72
CA THR A 89 4.12 -13.97 -1.21
C THR A 89 2.89 -13.15 -1.58
N GLY A 90 1.95 -13.76 -2.30
CA GLY A 90 0.66 -13.14 -2.58
C GLY A 90 -0.16 -12.94 -1.31
N ARG A 91 -0.91 -11.85 -1.23
CA ARG A 91 -1.84 -11.62 -0.12
C ARG A 91 -3.00 -12.62 -0.16
N GLU A 92 -3.38 -13.08 -1.37
CA GLU A 92 -4.41 -14.09 -1.55
C GLU A 92 -4.01 -15.44 -0.92
N ASP A 93 -2.76 -15.87 -1.07
CA ASP A 93 -2.25 -17.09 -0.42
C ASP A 93 -2.36 -17.00 1.12
N LEU A 94 -2.03 -15.82 1.67
CA LEU A 94 -2.22 -15.59 3.10
C LEU A 94 -3.70 -15.52 3.48
N GLN A 95 -4.59 -14.99 2.62
CA GLN A 95 -6.04 -14.96 2.87
C GLN A 95 -6.57 -16.37 3.12
N GLN A 96 -6.24 -17.32 2.26
CA GLN A 96 -6.66 -18.72 2.41
C GLN A 96 -6.15 -19.32 3.72
N ARG A 97 -4.93 -19.04 4.09
CA ARG A 97 -4.32 -19.52 5.35
C ARG A 97 -4.96 -18.88 6.59
N LEU A 98 -5.28 -17.57 6.52
CA LEU A 98 -5.98 -16.87 7.60
C LEU A 98 -7.39 -17.44 7.80
N MET A 99 -8.14 -17.68 6.72
CA MET A 99 -9.47 -18.29 6.78
C MET A 99 -9.42 -19.70 7.36
N ALA A 100 -8.47 -20.52 6.91
CA ALA A 100 -8.30 -21.89 7.42
C ALA A 100 -7.92 -21.93 8.92
N ALA A 101 -7.12 -20.97 9.38
CA ALA A 101 -6.70 -20.88 10.78
C ALA A 101 -7.76 -20.24 11.71
N ASN A 102 -8.74 -19.53 11.15
CA ASN A 102 -9.74 -18.76 11.89
C ASN A 102 -11.16 -18.97 11.31
N PRO A 103 -11.75 -20.16 11.46
CA PRO A 103 -13.08 -20.45 10.92
C PRO A 103 -14.13 -19.49 11.47
N GLY A 104 -14.98 -18.95 10.58
CA GLY A 104 -16.09 -18.06 10.92
C GLY A 104 -15.74 -16.58 11.06
N TRP A 105 -14.46 -16.20 11.02
CA TRP A 105 -14.06 -14.80 11.06
C TRP A 105 -14.38 -14.05 9.76
N ASP A 106 -14.39 -14.75 8.64
CA ASP A 106 -14.75 -14.23 7.32
C ASP A 106 -16.24 -13.87 7.19
N ALA A 107 -17.08 -14.44 8.04
CA ALA A 107 -18.53 -14.16 8.11
C ALA A 107 -18.87 -12.94 8.98
N LEU A 108 -17.89 -12.32 9.65
CA LEU A 108 -18.13 -11.14 10.46
C LEU A 108 -18.47 -9.94 9.58
N GLU A 109 -19.62 -9.33 9.86
CA GLU A 109 -19.98 -8.06 9.23
C GLU A 109 -19.22 -6.91 9.90
N ALA A 110 -18.55 -6.10 9.09
CA ALA A 110 -17.81 -4.95 9.57
C ALA A 110 -18.16 -3.68 8.79
N GLY A 111 -18.23 -2.56 9.50
CA GLY A 111 -18.23 -1.23 8.91
C GLY A 111 -16.93 -0.98 8.12
N ILE A 112 -16.85 0.15 7.45
CA ILE A 112 -15.62 0.63 6.80
C ILE A 112 -15.00 1.69 7.71
N ALA A 113 -13.78 1.44 8.17
CA ALA A 113 -12.99 2.45 8.88
C ALA A 113 -12.47 3.51 7.89
N PRO A 114 -12.12 4.72 8.34
CA PRO A 114 -11.60 5.79 7.48
C PRO A 114 -10.32 5.43 6.71
N ASP A 115 -9.57 4.43 7.16
CA ASP A 115 -8.37 3.89 6.52
C ASP A 115 -8.66 2.79 5.49
N GLY A 116 -9.96 2.47 5.25
CA GLY A 116 -10.41 1.44 4.32
C GLY A 116 -10.44 0.03 4.90
N ASP A 117 -9.93 -0.19 6.10
CA ASP A 117 -9.99 -1.47 6.81
C ASP A 117 -11.40 -1.77 7.34
N ALA A 118 -11.65 -3.05 7.66
CA ALA A 118 -12.87 -3.45 8.34
C ALA A 118 -12.91 -2.88 9.77
N ASP A 119 -13.99 -2.18 10.12
CA ASP A 119 -14.21 -1.67 11.48
C ASP A 119 -14.86 -2.77 12.32
N LEU A 120 -14.03 -3.52 13.02
CA LEU A 120 -14.42 -4.64 13.87
C LEU A 120 -14.17 -4.27 15.32
N GLU A 121 -15.25 -4.33 16.15
CA GLU A 121 -15.17 -4.29 17.61
C GLU A 121 -15.41 -5.70 18.15
N THR A 122 -14.35 -6.44 18.41
CA THR A 122 -14.39 -7.80 18.95
C THR A 122 -13.12 -8.13 19.73
N ASP A 123 -13.14 -9.22 20.48
CA ASP A 123 -11.92 -9.75 21.11
C ASP A 123 -11.07 -10.48 20.07
N PHE A 124 -9.88 -9.95 19.78
CA PHE A 124 -8.95 -10.51 18.83
C PHE A 124 -7.98 -11.54 19.44
N SER A 125 -8.05 -11.83 20.74
CA SER A 125 -7.11 -12.71 21.45
C SER A 125 -7.09 -14.14 20.91
N ALA A 126 -8.23 -14.62 20.41
CA ALA A 126 -8.36 -15.94 19.79
C ALA A 126 -7.95 -15.98 18.32
N PHE A 127 -7.64 -14.82 17.69
CA PHE A 127 -7.27 -14.79 16.28
C PHE A 127 -5.87 -15.32 16.06
N HIS A 128 -5.74 -16.34 15.22
CA HIS A 128 -4.44 -16.96 14.89
C HIS A 128 -3.83 -16.29 13.64
N VAL A 129 -2.62 -15.78 13.78
CA VAL A 129 -1.84 -15.22 12.66
C VAL A 129 -0.82 -16.25 12.19
N PRO A 130 -0.95 -16.78 10.94
CA PRO A 130 0.00 -17.76 10.42
C PRO A 130 1.40 -17.15 10.21
N ASP A 131 2.42 -17.90 10.61
CA ASP A 131 3.82 -17.55 10.40
C ASP A 131 4.28 -17.81 8.95
N CYS A 132 5.47 -17.32 8.61
CA CYS A 132 6.11 -17.59 7.31
C CYS A 132 6.35 -19.10 7.14
N LEU A 133 5.91 -19.66 6.01
CA LEU A 133 6.09 -21.07 5.69
C LEU A 133 7.56 -21.47 5.48
N HIS A 134 8.42 -20.49 5.15
CA HIS A 134 9.83 -20.76 4.87
C HIS A 134 10.70 -20.75 6.13
N CYS A 135 10.48 -19.79 7.04
CA CYS A 135 11.38 -19.58 8.18
C CYS A 135 10.68 -19.42 9.54
N GLY A 136 9.34 -19.50 9.60
CA GLY A 136 8.59 -19.27 10.83
C GLY A 136 8.58 -17.80 11.29
N GLY A 137 9.05 -16.86 10.47
CA GLY A 137 9.12 -15.45 10.83
C GLY A 137 7.77 -14.74 10.69
N LEU A 138 7.66 -13.56 11.29
CA LEU A 138 6.45 -12.72 11.24
C LEU A 138 6.12 -12.28 9.81
N LEU A 139 4.84 -12.34 9.46
CA LEU A 139 4.32 -11.83 8.20
C LEU A 139 3.75 -10.41 8.38
N LYS A 140 4.14 -9.49 7.51
CA LYS A 140 3.67 -8.11 7.45
C LYS A 140 3.18 -7.82 6.02
N PRO A 141 2.11 -7.00 5.81
CA PRO A 141 1.79 -6.55 4.46
C PRO A 141 3.00 -5.80 3.87
N ASP A 142 3.27 -5.95 2.57
CA ASP A 142 4.42 -5.27 1.92
C ASP A 142 4.13 -3.78 1.69
N VAL A 143 3.68 -3.11 2.75
CA VAL A 143 3.40 -1.66 2.79
C VAL A 143 4.23 -0.97 3.86
N VAL A 144 4.48 0.31 3.68
CA VAL A 144 5.16 1.17 4.66
C VAL A 144 4.14 1.61 5.70
N PHE A 145 4.31 1.19 6.94
CA PHE A 145 3.47 1.64 8.06
C PHE A 145 3.88 3.01 8.60
N PHE A 146 3.01 3.63 9.37
CA PHE A 146 3.39 4.83 10.13
C PHE A 146 4.57 4.51 11.06
N GLY A 147 5.55 5.42 11.10
CA GLY A 147 6.80 5.21 11.84
C GLY A 147 7.85 4.33 11.13
N GLU A 148 7.53 3.80 9.95
CA GLU A 148 8.48 3.09 9.09
C GLU A 148 9.03 4.04 8.02
N ASN A 149 10.29 3.87 7.65
CA ASN A 149 10.87 4.62 6.55
C ASN A 149 10.51 4.00 5.20
N VAL A 150 10.20 4.86 4.23
CA VAL A 150 10.12 4.43 2.83
C VAL A 150 11.49 3.86 2.41
N PRO A 151 11.56 2.67 1.79
CA PRO A 151 12.81 2.09 1.36
C PRO A 151 13.64 3.06 0.52
N ARG A 152 14.91 3.23 0.87
CA ARG A 152 15.81 4.22 0.26
C ARG A 152 15.85 4.09 -1.27
N LEU A 153 15.96 2.87 -1.76
CA LEU A 153 16.00 2.59 -3.20
C LEU A 153 14.75 3.13 -3.94
N ARG A 154 13.54 3.00 -3.36
CA ARG A 154 12.31 3.55 -3.98
C ARG A 154 12.39 5.07 -4.12
N VAL A 155 12.90 5.75 -3.09
CA VAL A 155 13.07 7.20 -3.11
C VAL A 155 14.11 7.62 -4.14
N GLU A 156 15.25 6.94 -4.18
CA GLU A 156 16.33 7.21 -5.14
C GLU A 156 15.87 6.99 -6.58
N THR A 157 15.19 5.88 -6.85
CA THR A 157 14.62 5.59 -8.18
C THR A 157 13.63 6.70 -8.59
N ALA A 158 12.71 7.09 -7.72
CA ALA A 158 11.75 8.15 -8.02
C ALA A 158 12.44 9.51 -8.25
N MET A 159 13.50 9.83 -7.51
CA MET A 159 14.31 11.04 -7.72
C MET A 159 15.05 11.01 -9.06
N THR A 160 15.56 9.86 -9.47
CA THR A 160 16.21 9.69 -10.78
C THR A 160 15.21 9.98 -11.92
N HIS A 161 14.02 9.39 -11.88
CA HIS A 161 12.97 9.67 -12.88
C HIS A 161 12.55 11.15 -12.86
N LEU A 162 12.43 11.75 -11.67
CA LEU A 162 12.12 13.18 -11.57
C LEU A 162 13.19 14.05 -12.26
N GLY A 163 14.47 13.64 -12.19
CA GLY A 163 15.57 14.33 -12.87
C GLY A 163 15.53 14.23 -14.40
N HIS A 164 14.80 13.27 -14.95
CA HIS A 164 14.59 13.10 -16.39
C HIS A 164 13.29 13.74 -16.90
N ALA A 165 12.41 14.18 -16.00
CA ALA A 165 11.12 14.73 -16.37
C ALA A 165 11.21 16.22 -16.74
N ASP A 166 10.33 16.67 -17.64
CA ASP A 166 10.19 18.08 -18.02
C ASP A 166 9.23 18.85 -17.09
N ALA A 167 8.36 18.13 -16.38
CA ALA A 167 7.38 18.71 -15.47
C ALA A 167 6.90 17.66 -14.45
N MET A 168 6.26 18.12 -13.37
CA MET A 168 5.61 17.27 -12.38
C MET A 168 4.10 17.57 -12.33
N LEU A 169 3.29 16.51 -12.43
CA LEU A 169 1.85 16.58 -12.22
C LEU A 169 1.47 15.88 -10.92
N VAL A 170 0.80 16.57 -10.01
CA VAL A 170 0.23 16.03 -8.77
C VAL A 170 -1.26 15.80 -8.98
N VAL A 171 -1.74 14.58 -8.72
CA VAL A 171 -3.15 14.21 -8.94
C VAL A 171 -3.73 13.59 -7.66
N GLY A 172 -4.84 14.15 -7.17
CA GLY A 172 -5.64 13.62 -6.07
C GLY A 172 -4.88 13.45 -4.74
N SER A 173 -3.79 14.21 -4.53
CA SER A 173 -3.01 14.14 -3.29
C SER A 173 -3.13 15.42 -2.48
N SER A 174 -3.37 15.28 -1.17
CA SER A 174 -3.32 16.40 -0.21
C SER A 174 -1.89 16.85 0.10
N LEU A 175 -0.87 16.05 -0.27
CA LEU A 175 0.55 16.27 0.06
C LEU A 175 0.84 16.45 1.57
N MET A 176 -0.08 16.02 2.44
CA MET A 176 0.07 16.13 3.90
C MET A 176 1.21 15.28 4.46
N VAL A 177 1.59 14.22 3.73
CA VAL A 177 2.66 13.28 4.17
C VAL A 177 3.96 13.65 3.46
N TYR A 178 5.00 13.89 4.26
CA TYR A 178 6.31 14.32 3.75
C TYR A 178 6.93 13.35 2.74
N SER A 179 6.65 12.05 2.85
CA SER A 179 7.15 11.05 1.89
C SER A 179 6.75 11.33 0.43
N GLY A 180 5.58 11.95 0.19
CA GLY A 180 5.16 12.44 -1.12
C GLY A 180 5.60 13.88 -1.38
N LEU A 181 5.43 14.78 -0.40
CA LEU A 181 5.76 16.20 -0.52
C LEU A 181 7.22 16.45 -0.89
N ARG A 182 8.16 15.58 -0.46
CA ARG A 182 9.60 15.70 -0.80
C ARG A 182 9.86 15.77 -2.31
N PHE A 183 9.05 15.12 -3.14
CA PHE A 183 9.21 15.14 -4.60
C PHE A 183 8.78 16.47 -5.20
N VAL A 184 7.74 17.09 -4.66
CA VAL A 184 7.34 18.46 -5.04
C VAL A 184 8.47 19.44 -4.70
N HIS A 185 9.04 19.35 -3.50
CA HIS A 185 10.18 20.19 -3.13
C HIS A 185 11.41 19.94 -4.03
N ALA A 186 11.62 18.69 -4.45
CA ALA A 186 12.72 18.37 -5.37
C ALA A 186 12.45 18.94 -6.78
N ALA A 187 11.23 18.81 -7.31
CA ALA A 187 10.84 19.40 -8.59
C ALA A 187 11.06 20.93 -8.61
N VAL A 188 10.61 21.62 -7.56
CA VAL A 188 10.82 23.07 -7.43
C VAL A 188 12.32 23.42 -7.41
N ARG A 189 13.16 22.68 -6.66
CA ARG A 189 14.62 22.91 -6.65
C ARG A 189 15.28 22.67 -7.99
N LEU A 190 14.73 21.76 -8.81
CA LEU A 190 15.19 21.50 -10.18
C LEU A 190 14.64 22.50 -11.20
N GLY A 191 13.80 23.45 -10.79
CA GLY A 191 13.16 24.42 -11.67
C GLY A 191 12.08 23.81 -12.57
N LEU A 192 11.57 22.63 -12.25
CA LEU A 192 10.52 21.98 -13.03
C LEU A 192 9.16 22.63 -12.78
N PRO A 193 8.34 22.86 -13.83
CA PRO A 193 6.95 23.21 -13.66
C PRO A 193 6.20 22.16 -12.85
N VAL A 194 5.39 22.61 -11.88
CA VAL A 194 4.55 21.72 -11.07
C VAL A 194 3.09 22.14 -11.25
N ALA A 195 2.26 21.22 -11.70
CA ALA A 195 0.81 21.38 -11.75
C ALA A 195 0.13 20.44 -10.77
N ALA A 196 -1.01 20.86 -10.20
CA ALA A 196 -1.80 20.03 -9.30
C ALA A 196 -3.25 19.97 -9.80
N VAL A 197 -3.80 18.76 -9.83
CA VAL A 197 -5.22 18.49 -10.07
C VAL A 197 -5.73 17.84 -8.79
N GLY A 198 -6.50 18.62 -8.03
CA GLY A 198 -7.06 18.22 -6.75
C GLY A 198 -8.58 18.17 -6.79
N LEU A 199 -9.15 17.69 -5.70
CA LEU A 199 -10.57 17.75 -5.40
C LEU A 199 -10.92 19.11 -4.85
#